data_e5b596a748df5a4705abe936008b054d
#
_entry.id   e5b596a748df5a4705abe936008b054d
#
_cell.length_a   1.000
_cell.length_b   1.000
_cell.length_c   1.000
_cell.angle_alpha   90.00
_cell.angle_beta   90.00
_cell.angle_gamma   90.00
#
_symmetry.space_group_name_H-M   'P 1'
#
loop_
_entity.id
_entity.type
_entity.pdbx_description
1 polymer ?
#
loop_
_entity_poly.entity_id
_entity_poly.type
_entity_poly.pdbx_seq_one_letter_code
_entity_poly.pdbx_strand_id
1 'polypeptide(L)'
;MLLFVDNIFRFTQACSEVSALLGRIPSAVGYQPTLATDLGALQERITTTKSGSITSVQAVYVPADDLTDPAPATTFAHLDATTVLSRALTELGIYPAVDPLDSTSRMLDPSIVGQEHYDTARGVQKLIQDYKSLQDIIAILGMDELSEEDRMTVARARKVEKFLSQPFQMAEAFSGMPGEFVELADTIEGFG
;
A
#
# COMPACT_ATOMS: atom_id res chain seq x y z
N MET A 1 20.62 0.69 12.15
CA MET A 1 19.95 -0.51 12.72
C MET A 1 18.72 -0.79 11.87
N LEU A 2 18.48 -2.05 11.52
CA LEU A 2 17.24 -2.48 10.84
C LEU A 2 16.33 -3.13 11.89
N LEU A 3 15.08 -2.63 11.96
CA LEU A 3 14.07 -3.08 12.92
C LEU A 3 12.89 -3.70 12.16
N PHE A 4 12.55 -4.94 12.49
CA PHE A 4 11.36 -5.60 11.98
C PHE A 4 10.31 -5.69 13.09
N VAL A 5 9.07 -5.31 12.78
CA VAL A 5 7.94 -5.40 13.69
C VAL A 5 6.82 -6.20 13.04
N ASP A 6 6.52 -7.35 13.60
CA ASP A 6 5.42 -8.21 13.16
C ASP A 6 4.57 -8.57 14.37
N ASN A 7 3.54 -7.85 14.66
CA ASN A 7 2.77 -6.86 13.91
C ASN A 7 2.50 -5.67 14.84
N ILE A 8 2.61 -4.43 14.36
CA ILE A 8 2.42 -3.24 15.19
C ILE A 8 0.98 -3.14 15.76
N PHE A 9 0.00 -3.70 15.07
CA PHE A 9 -1.38 -3.74 15.55
C PHE A 9 -1.51 -4.48 16.90
N ARG A 10 -0.67 -5.47 17.19
CA ARG A 10 -0.65 -6.19 18.46
C ARG A 10 -0.23 -5.30 19.62
N PHE A 11 0.67 -4.35 19.38
CA PHE A 11 1.01 -3.32 20.36
C PHE A 11 -0.22 -2.46 20.68
N THR A 12 -0.98 -2.03 19.68
CA THR A 12 -2.22 -1.27 19.86
C THR A 12 -3.24 -2.04 20.69
N GLN A 13 -3.43 -3.34 20.40
CA GLN A 13 -4.34 -4.20 21.18
C GLN A 13 -3.91 -4.30 22.63
N ALA A 14 -2.63 -4.54 22.89
CA ALA A 14 -2.12 -4.62 24.27
C ALA A 14 -2.34 -3.31 25.05
N CYS A 15 -2.10 -2.15 24.43
CA CYS A 15 -2.38 -0.86 25.04
C CYS A 15 -3.87 -0.66 25.31
N SER A 16 -4.74 -1.14 24.41
CA SER A 16 -6.20 -1.09 24.59
C SER A 16 -6.67 -1.93 25.77
N GLU A 17 -6.14 -3.14 25.92
CA GLU A 17 -6.43 -4.03 27.04
C GLU A 17 -6.00 -3.40 28.39
N VAL A 18 -4.80 -2.84 28.45
CA VAL A 18 -4.31 -2.12 29.65
C VAL A 18 -5.20 -0.92 29.97
N SER A 19 -5.60 -0.16 28.96
CA SER A 19 -6.49 0.99 29.13
C SER A 19 -7.85 0.58 29.72
N ALA A 20 -8.41 -0.54 29.27
CA ALA A 20 -9.65 -1.09 29.77
C ALA A 20 -9.50 -1.55 31.22
N LEU A 21 -8.40 -2.20 31.57
CA LEU A 21 -8.10 -2.60 32.96
C LEU A 21 -7.97 -1.41 33.92
N LEU A 22 -7.50 -0.27 33.41
CA LEU A 22 -7.40 1.00 34.15
C LEU A 22 -8.75 1.75 34.22
N GLY A 23 -9.83 1.18 33.69
CA GLY A 23 -11.17 1.78 33.70
C GLY A 23 -11.31 3.04 32.87
N ARG A 24 -10.47 3.25 31.86
CA ARG A 24 -10.57 4.40 30.98
C ARG A 24 -11.74 4.22 30.00
N ILE A 25 -12.45 5.32 29.74
CA ILE A 25 -13.57 5.32 28.76
C ILE A 25 -13.01 5.13 27.36
N PRO A 26 -13.48 4.12 26.60
CA PRO A 26 -13.03 3.90 25.23
C PRO A 26 -13.34 5.08 24.30
N SER A 27 -12.50 5.29 23.30
CA SER A 27 -12.73 6.21 22.20
C SER A 27 -13.42 5.52 21.01
N ALA A 28 -13.32 6.09 19.81
CA ALA A 28 -13.91 5.54 18.60
C ALA A 28 -13.50 4.08 18.36
N VAL A 29 -14.46 3.25 17.93
CA VAL A 29 -14.26 1.81 17.62
C VAL A 29 -13.77 0.98 18.83
N GLY A 30 -13.86 1.52 20.05
CA GLY A 30 -13.44 0.84 21.27
C GLY A 30 -11.94 0.92 21.58
N TYR A 31 -11.17 1.69 20.85
CA TYR A 31 -9.75 1.92 21.13
C TYR A 31 -9.56 2.83 22.37
N GLN A 32 -8.35 2.77 22.94
CA GLN A 32 -7.96 3.64 24.05
C GLN A 32 -7.93 5.13 23.61
N PRO A 33 -8.27 6.06 24.53
CA PRO A 33 -8.22 7.49 24.24
C PRO A 33 -6.78 7.99 23.98
N THR A 34 -5.77 7.24 24.40
CA THR A 34 -4.35 7.53 24.24
C THR A 34 -3.71 6.89 23.01
N LEU A 35 -4.51 6.34 22.07
CA LEU A 35 -4.01 5.60 20.92
C LEU A 35 -2.89 6.33 20.17
N ALA A 36 -3.12 7.58 19.78
CA ALA A 36 -2.13 8.37 19.03
C ALA A 36 -0.87 8.65 19.87
N THR A 37 -1.02 8.88 21.16
CA THR A 37 0.11 9.14 22.07
C THR A 37 0.94 7.89 22.29
N ASP A 38 0.29 6.74 22.50
CA ASP A 38 0.98 5.46 22.74
C ASP A 38 1.76 5.02 21.48
N LEU A 39 1.13 5.09 20.31
CA LEU A 39 1.79 4.81 19.04
C LEU A 39 2.90 5.81 18.72
N GLY A 40 2.65 7.10 18.93
CA GLY A 40 3.64 8.15 18.73
C GLY A 40 4.88 7.95 19.60
N ALA A 41 4.71 7.61 20.87
CA ALA A 41 5.83 7.37 21.78
C ALA A 41 6.76 6.23 21.31
N LEU A 42 6.23 5.23 20.61
CA LEU A 42 7.01 4.17 20.00
C LEU A 42 7.61 4.60 18.66
N GLN A 43 6.80 5.13 17.75
CA GLN A 43 7.17 5.43 16.36
C GLN A 43 8.19 6.57 16.27
N GLU A 44 8.09 7.61 17.09
CA GLU A 44 9.03 8.74 17.15
C GLU A 44 10.46 8.34 17.56
N ARG A 45 10.63 7.13 18.12
CA ARG A 45 11.96 6.58 18.41
C ARG A 45 12.65 5.99 17.18
N ILE A 46 11.91 5.75 16.12
CA ILE A 46 12.42 5.27 14.83
C ILE A 46 12.87 6.51 14.04
N THR A 47 14.11 6.86 14.18
CA THR A 47 14.63 8.13 13.64
C THR A 47 16.11 8.07 13.33
N THR A 48 16.62 9.13 12.72
CA THR A 48 18.04 9.36 12.48
C THR A 48 18.59 10.35 13.52
N THR A 49 19.68 9.98 14.14
CA THR A 49 20.41 10.82 15.12
C THR A 49 21.82 11.11 14.63
N LYS A 50 22.58 11.89 15.37
CA LYS A 50 24.01 12.17 15.07
C LYS A 50 24.87 10.90 15.10
N SER A 51 24.48 9.88 15.87
CA SER A 51 25.25 8.65 16.09
C SER A 51 24.78 7.46 15.26
N GLY A 52 23.64 7.57 14.55
CA GLY A 52 23.12 6.50 13.73
C GLY A 52 21.66 6.66 13.37
N SER A 53 21.13 5.68 12.63
CA SER A 53 19.74 5.66 12.16
C SER A 53 19.07 4.32 12.42
N ILE A 54 17.74 4.34 12.52
CA ILE A 54 16.88 3.17 12.56
C ILE A 54 16.01 3.18 11.30
N THR A 55 16.09 2.11 10.51
CA THR A 55 15.16 1.81 9.43
C THR A 55 14.22 0.71 9.91
N SER A 56 12.92 0.86 9.74
CA SER A 56 11.96 -0.14 10.16
C SER A 56 11.17 -0.71 8.99
N VAL A 57 10.84 -2.00 9.10
CA VAL A 57 9.85 -2.68 8.27
C VAL A 57 8.78 -3.21 9.22
N GLN A 58 7.55 -2.73 9.06
CA GLN A 58 6.47 -3.02 9.99
C GLN A 58 5.31 -3.66 9.24
N ALA A 59 4.88 -4.83 9.70
CA ALA A 59 3.60 -5.39 9.28
C ALA A 59 2.47 -4.68 10.04
N VAL A 60 1.43 -4.28 9.32
CA VAL A 60 0.25 -3.63 9.88
C VAL A 60 -0.98 -4.44 9.51
N TYR A 61 -1.64 -5.02 10.51
CA TYR A 61 -2.93 -5.65 10.30
C TYR A 61 -4.03 -4.59 10.18
N VAL A 62 -4.84 -4.71 9.14
CA VAL A 62 -5.96 -3.81 8.87
C VAL A 62 -7.26 -4.55 9.14
N PRO A 63 -7.98 -4.24 10.24
CA PRO A 63 -9.23 -4.89 10.58
C PRO A 63 -10.28 -4.73 9.47
N ALA A 64 -10.89 -5.82 9.06
CA ALA A 64 -11.94 -5.86 8.03
C ALA A 64 -11.57 -5.18 6.69
N ASP A 65 -10.28 -5.11 6.36
CA ASP A 65 -9.74 -4.40 5.19
C ASP A 65 -10.09 -2.88 5.17
N ASP A 66 -10.42 -2.31 6.34
CA ASP A 66 -10.77 -0.89 6.48
C ASP A 66 -9.55 -0.04 6.85
N LEU A 67 -8.96 0.61 5.86
CA LEU A 67 -7.82 1.53 6.03
C LEU A 67 -8.17 2.78 6.85
N THR A 68 -9.46 3.06 7.07
CA THR A 68 -9.93 4.20 7.87
C THR A 68 -10.08 3.86 9.35
N ASP A 69 -9.92 2.58 9.73
CA ASP A 69 -9.87 2.19 11.15
C ASP A 69 -8.81 3.01 11.89
N PRO A 70 -9.11 3.52 13.11
CA PRO A 70 -8.20 4.42 13.84
C PRO A 70 -6.80 3.86 14.08
N ALA A 71 -6.63 2.56 14.24
CA ALA A 71 -5.32 1.97 14.53
C ALA A 71 -4.39 1.98 13.30
N PRO A 72 -4.76 1.43 12.12
CA PRO A 72 -3.94 1.57 10.93
C PRO A 72 -3.79 3.03 10.48
N ALA A 73 -4.86 3.84 10.50
CA ALA A 73 -4.80 5.24 10.09
C ALA A 73 -3.77 6.04 10.93
N THR A 74 -3.77 5.85 12.26
CA THR A 74 -2.78 6.48 13.14
C THR A 74 -1.37 5.97 12.87
N THR A 75 -1.22 4.67 12.61
CA THR A 75 0.08 4.07 12.30
C THR A 75 0.66 4.63 10.99
N PHE A 76 -0.16 4.70 9.94
CA PHE A 76 0.27 5.19 8.63
C PHE A 76 0.79 6.63 8.65
N ALA A 77 0.26 7.46 9.54
CA ALA A 77 0.74 8.84 9.72
C ALA A 77 2.24 8.93 10.11
N HIS A 78 2.78 7.89 10.72
CA HIS A 78 4.18 7.80 11.14
C HIS A 78 5.10 7.12 10.11
N LEU A 79 4.57 6.53 9.04
CA LEU A 79 5.34 5.78 8.06
C LEU A 79 5.76 6.65 6.88
N ASP A 80 6.98 6.45 6.41
CA ASP A 80 7.51 7.15 5.22
C ASP A 80 7.06 6.50 3.92
N ALA A 81 6.79 5.20 3.95
CA ALA A 81 6.24 4.46 2.81
C ALA A 81 5.26 3.39 3.29
N THR A 82 4.21 3.18 2.51
CA THR A 82 3.22 2.13 2.76
C THR A 82 3.05 1.27 1.52
N THR A 83 3.00 -0.05 1.72
CA THR A 83 2.65 -1.02 0.68
C THR A 83 1.36 -1.71 1.11
N VAL A 84 0.28 -1.43 0.39
CA VAL A 84 -1.04 -1.96 0.68
C VAL A 84 -1.33 -3.17 -0.20
N LEU A 85 -1.66 -4.31 0.44
CA LEU A 85 -2.10 -5.51 -0.24
C LEU A 85 -3.62 -5.55 -0.31
N SER A 86 -4.17 -5.73 -1.51
CA SER A 86 -5.60 -5.69 -1.78
C SER A 86 -6.16 -7.08 -2.10
N ARG A 87 -7.26 -7.47 -1.44
CA ARG A 87 -7.97 -8.72 -1.77
C ARG A 87 -8.60 -8.65 -3.17
N ALA A 88 -9.10 -7.49 -3.56
CA ALA A 88 -9.71 -7.30 -4.88
C ALA A 88 -8.72 -7.62 -6.01
N LEU A 89 -7.44 -7.25 -5.86
CA LEU A 89 -6.41 -7.62 -6.84
C LEU A 89 -6.12 -9.12 -6.84
N THR A 90 -6.16 -9.76 -5.66
CA THR A 90 -6.01 -11.22 -5.55
C THR A 90 -7.14 -11.96 -6.30
N GLU A 91 -8.37 -11.48 -6.20
CA GLU A 91 -9.53 -12.04 -6.90
C GLU A 91 -9.41 -11.91 -8.42
N LEU A 92 -8.71 -10.88 -8.91
CA LEU A 92 -8.36 -10.71 -10.32
C LEU A 92 -7.16 -11.55 -10.77
N GLY A 93 -6.52 -12.27 -9.83
CA GLY A 93 -5.32 -13.08 -10.12
C GLY A 93 -4.06 -12.25 -10.30
N ILE A 94 -4.01 -11.02 -9.80
CA ILE A 94 -2.85 -10.13 -9.88
C ILE A 94 -1.96 -10.35 -8.66
N TYR A 95 -0.71 -10.75 -8.90
CA TYR A 95 0.30 -11.01 -7.87
C TYR A 95 1.65 -10.39 -8.25
N PRO A 96 2.38 -9.78 -7.29
CA PRO A 96 1.93 -9.46 -5.92
C PRO A 96 0.73 -8.52 -5.92
N ALA A 97 -0.20 -8.72 -4.99
CA ALA A 97 -1.48 -8.00 -4.94
C ALA A 97 -1.32 -6.59 -4.32
N VAL A 98 -0.33 -5.85 -4.74
CA VAL A 98 -0.03 -4.49 -4.27
C VAL A 98 -0.95 -3.49 -4.97
N ASP A 99 -1.72 -2.72 -4.21
CA ASP A 99 -2.54 -1.65 -4.75
C ASP A 99 -1.68 -0.39 -4.97
N PRO A 100 -1.46 0.03 -6.22
CA PRO A 100 -0.63 1.18 -6.53
C PRO A 100 -1.29 2.54 -6.20
N LEU A 101 -2.60 2.57 -5.97
CA LEU A 101 -3.34 3.78 -5.62
C LEU A 101 -3.33 4.02 -4.10
N ASP A 102 -3.46 2.96 -3.30
CA ASP A 102 -3.45 3.03 -1.84
C ASP A 102 -2.04 2.97 -1.25
N SER A 103 -1.05 2.53 -2.04
CA SER A 103 0.36 2.51 -1.64
C SER A 103 1.02 3.87 -1.87
N THR A 104 1.81 4.31 -0.90
CA THR A 104 2.45 5.63 -0.95
C THR A 104 3.92 5.57 -0.54
N SER A 105 4.72 6.54 -1.01
CA SER A 105 6.09 6.73 -0.54
C SER A 105 6.45 8.21 -0.57
N ARG A 106 7.00 8.73 0.52
CA ARG A 106 7.55 10.08 0.59
C ARG A 106 8.82 10.23 -0.24
N MET A 107 9.47 9.12 -0.57
CA MET A 107 10.66 9.11 -1.43
C MET A 107 10.33 9.23 -2.91
N LEU A 108 9.06 9.11 -3.30
CA LEU A 108 8.62 9.34 -4.69
C LEU A 108 8.53 10.85 -4.95
N ASP A 109 9.69 11.47 -5.05
CA ASP A 109 9.92 12.89 -5.34
C ASP A 109 10.99 13.02 -6.43
N PRO A 110 10.82 13.92 -7.42
CA PRO A 110 11.76 14.07 -8.52
C PRO A 110 13.21 14.33 -8.09
N SER A 111 13.40 14.99 -6.94
CA SER A 111 14.73 15.27 -6.39
C SER A 111 15.43 14.03 -5.83
N ILE A 112 14.70 12.96 -5.54
CA ILE A 112 15.22 11.71 -4.98
C ILE A 112 15.32 10.63 -6.05
N VAL A 113 14.20 10.35 -6.74
CA VAL A 113 14.11 9.24 -7.70
C VAL A 113 14.43 9.65 -9.14
N GLY A 114 14.53 10.95 -9.42
CA GLY A 114 14.67 11.49 -10.77
C GLY A 114 13.32 11.74 -11.45
N GLN A 115 13.34 12.61 -12.46
CA GLN A 115 12.13 13.07 -13.15
C GLN A 115 11.43 11.94 -13.90
N GLU A 116 12.18 11.12 -14.60
CA GLU A 116 11.66 10.02 -15.43
C GLU A 116 10.87 9.00 -14.58
N HIS A 117 11.46 8.53 -13.48
CA HIS A 117 10.79 7.60 -12.58
C HIS A 117 9.53 8.22 -11.98
N TYR A 118 9.62 9.48 -11.54
CA TYR A 118 8.48 10.18 -10.96
C TYR A 118 7.33 10.32 -11.96
N ASP A 119 7.62 10.78 -13.18
CA ASP A 119 6.60 10.99 -14.22
C ASP A 119 5.97 9.67 -14.67
N THR A 120 6.76 8.62 -14.82
CA THR A 120 6.29 7.27 -15.13
C THR A 120 5.34 6.75 -14.04
N ALA A 121 5.74 6.83 -12.77
CA ALA A 121 4.92 6.37 -11.65
C ALA A 121 3.60 7.15 -11.55
N ARG A 122 3.63 8.47 -11.72
CA ARG A 122 2.43 9.31 -11.71
C ARG A 122 1.52 9.06 -12.91
N GLY A 123 2.11 8.82 -14.09
CA GLY A 123 1.38 8.45 -15.30
C GLY A 123 0.62 7.13 -15.12
N VAL A 124 1.28 6.12 -14.57
CA VAL A 124 0.68 4.82 -14.26
C VAL A 124 -0.44 4.95 -13.22
N GLN A 125 -0.20 5.68 -12.12
CA GLN A 125 -1.23 5.91 -11.10
C GLN A 125 -2.46 6.60 -11.68
N LYS A 126 -2.27 7.64 -12.51
CA LYS A 126 -3.36 8.33 -13.19
C LYS A 126 -4.16 7.40 -14.11
N LEU A 127 -3.47 6.60 -14.92
CA LEU A 127 -4.11 5.65 -15.83
C LEU A 127 -4.97 4.63 -15.08
N ILE A 128 -4.47 4.08 -13.98
CA ILE A 128 -5.20 3.12 -13.15
C ILE A 128 -6.40 3.81 -12.46
N GLN A 129 -6.24 5.06 -12.00
CA GLN A 129 -7.32 5.83 -11.39
C GLN A 129 -8.43 6.12 -12.41
N ASP A 130 -8.07 6.52 -13.63
CA ASP A 130 -9.03 6.76 -14.72
C ASP A 130 -9.77 5.47 -15.07
N TYR A 131 -9.06 4.34 -15.15
CA TYR A 131 -9.66 3.02 -15.36
C TYR A 131 -10.61 2.62 -14.25
N LYS A 132 -10.25 2.82 -12.99
CA LYS A 132 -11.12 2.53 -11.84
C LYS A 132 -12.44 3.32 -11.93
N SER A 133 -12.38 4.57 -12.36
CA SER A 133 -13.58 5.40 -12.57
C SER A 133 -14.46 4.89 -13.72
N LEU A 134 -13.87 4.26 -14.74
CA LEU A 134 -14.62 3.67 -15.86
C LEU A 134 -15.22 2.31 -15.54
N GLN A 135 -14.71 1.58 -14.54
CA GLN A 135 -15.20 0.24 -14.19
C GLN A 135 -16.69 0.22 -13.83
N ASP A 136 -17.16 1.22 -13.09
CA ASP A 136 -18.57 1.34 -12.72
C ASP A 136 -19.46 1.56 -13.96
N ILE A 137 -18.98 2.39 -14.90
CA ILE A 137 -19.68 2.65 -16.16
C ILE A 137 -19.73 1.37 -17.01
N ILE A 138 -18.61 0.64 -17.09
CA ILE A 138 -18.52 -0.63 -17.83
C ILE A 138 -19.47 -1.68 -17.23
N ALA A 139 -19.55 -1.75 -15.90
CA ALA A 139 -20.42 -2.72 -15.23
C ALA A 139 -21.91 -2.46 -15.48
N ILE A 140 -22.31 -1.21 -15.65
CA ILE A 140 -23.73 -0.82 -15.83
C ILE A 140 -24.11 -0.78 -17.32
N LEU A 141 -23.30 -0.16 -18.17
CA LEU A 141 -23.63 0.15 -19.55
C LEU A 141 -22.91 -0.74 -20.57
N GLY A 142 -21.86 -1.43 -20.16
CA GLY A 142 -21.01 -2.23 -21.04
C GLY A 142 -19.90 -1.42 -21.74
N MET A 143 -18.99 -2.14 -22.39
CA MET A 143 -17.84 -1.56 -23.10
C MET A 143 -18.24 -0.76 -24.35
N ASP A 144 -19.37 -1.09 -24.94
CA ASP A 144 -19.79 -0.51 -26.24
C ASP A 144 -20.25 0.95 -26.10
N GLU A 145 -20.67 1.35 -24.91
CA GLU A 145 -21.10 2.72 -24.61
C GLU A 145 -19.94 3.67 -24.30
N LEU A 146 -18.71 3.16 -24.16
CA LEU A 146 -17.55 3.98 -23.93
C LEU A 146 -17.11 4.73 -25.17
N SER A 147 -16.60 5.96 -24.97
CA SER A 147 -15.91 6.72 -26.02
C SER A 147 -14.66 5.96 -26.52
N GLU A 148 -14.18 6.32 -27.68
CA GLU A 148 -12.96 5.71 -28.25
C GLU A 148 -11.73 5.97 -27.36
N GLU A 149 -11.66 7.14 -26.74
CA GLU A 149 -10.62 7.53 -25.80
C GLU A 149 -10.68 6.68 -24.51
N ASP A 150 -11.87 6.46 -23.97
CA ASP A 150 -12.06 5.64 -22.77
C ASP A 150 -11.73 4.16 -23.04
N ARG A 151 -12.09 3.64 -24.21
CA ARG A 151 -11.70 2.28 -24.64
C ARG A 151 -10.19 2.11 -24.71
N MET A 152 -9.48 3.14 -25.21
CA MET A 152 -8.01 3.14 -25.23
C MET A 152 -7.43 3.17 -23.83
N THR A 153 -8.00 3.97 -22.92
CA THR A 153 -7.63 4.01 -21.49
C THR A 153 -7.79 2.65 -20.85
N VAL A 154 -8.92 1.99 -21.03
CA VAL A 154 -9.17 0.62 -20.54
C VAL A 154 -8.16 -0.38 -21.09
N ALA A 155 -7.89 -0.32 -22.39
CA ALA A 155 -6.94 -1.25 -23.04
C ALA A 155 -5.50 -1.07 -22.50
N ARG A 156 -5.08 0.17 -22.28
CA ARG A 156 -3.77 0.50 -21.70
C ARG A 156 -3.69 0.06 -20.24
N ALA A 157 -4.70 0.38 -19.42
CA ALA A 157 -4.74 0.01 -18.01
C ALA A 157 -4.64 -1.50 -17.82
N ARG A 158 -5.36 -2.31 -18.59
CA ARG A 158 -5.27 -3.77 -18.54
C ARG A 158 -3.88 -4.31 -18.92
N LYS A 159 -3.15 -3.63 -19.81
CA LYS A 159 -1.75 -4.00 -20.11
C LYS A 159 -0.84 -3.66 -18.93
N VAL A 160 -1.03 -2.50 -18.31
CA VAL A 160 -0.29 -2.07 -17.12
C VAL A 160 -0.53 -3.02 -15.96
N GLU A 161 -1.77 -3.41 -15.68
CA GLU A 161 -2.09 -4.40 -14.65
C GLU A 161 -1.36 -5.74 -14.88
N LYS A 162 -1.35 -6.21 -16.13
CA LYS A 162 -0.59 -7.42 -16.48
C LYS A 162 0.91 -7.25 -16.33
N PHE A 163 1.45 -6.10 -16.68
CA PHE A 163 2.88 -5.82 -16.56
C PHE A 163 3.31 -5.73 -15.09
N LEU A 164 2.46 -5.19 -14.21
CA LEU A 164 2.68 -5.16 -12.76
C LEU A 164 2.52 -6.53 -12.10
N SER A 165 1.83 -7.47 -12.75
CA SER A 165 1.65 -8.83 -12.25
C SER A 165 2.83 -9.71 -12.67
N GLN A 166 3.63 -10.13 -11.70
CA GLN A 166 4.84 -10.92 -11.95
C GLN A 166 4.89 -12.15 -11.03
N PRO A 167 5.43 -13.29 -11.52
CA PRO A 167 5.72 -14.41 -10.65
C PRO A 167 6.81 -14.02 -9.66
N PHE A 168 6.59 -14.20 -8.38
CA PHE A 168 7.58 -13.91 -7.35
C PHE A 168 7.93 -15.16 -6.54
N GLN A 169 9.14 -15.21 -6.01
CA GLN A 169 9.74 -16.40 -5.42
C GLN A 169 8.89 -17.03 -4.30
N MET A 170 8.25 -16.22 -3.46
CA MET A 170 7.40 -16.73 -2.37
C MET A 170 6.16 -17.49 -2.86
N ALA A 171 5.73 -17.24 -4.09
CA ALA A 171 4.56 -17.89 -4.69
C ALA A 171 4.91 -19.16 -5.49
N GLU A 172 6.17 -19.49 -5.70
CA GLU A 172 6.61 -20.65 -6.50
C GLU A 172 5.96 -21.96 -6.05
N ALA A 173 5.90 -22.18 -4.72
CA ALA A 173 5.33 -23.38 -4.14
C ALA A 173 3.83 -23.55 -4.44
N PHE A 174 3.12 -22.46 -4.73
CA PHE A 174 1.69 -22.44 -4.99
C PHE A 174 1.35 -22.31 -6.48
N SER A 175 2.12 -21.51 -7.20
CA SER A 175 1.89 -21.22 -8.63
C SER A 175 2.53 -22.26 -9.57
N GLY A 176 3.57 -22.94 -9.11
CA GLY A 176 4.41 -23.80 -9.95
C GLY A 176 5.27 -23.07 -10.98
N MET A 177 5.29 -21.73 -10.92
CA MET A 177 6.11 -20.88 -11.80
C MET A 177 7.31 -20.35 -11.02
N PRO A 178 8.54 -20.40 -11.58
CA PRO A 178 9.71 -19.81 -10.95
C PRO A 178 9.53 -18.30 -10.80
N GLY A 179 9.98 -17.76 -9.66
CA GLY A 179 9.97 -16.33 -9.41
C GLY A 179 11.00 -15.62 -10.26
N GLU A 180 10.62 -14.47 -10.79
CA GLU A 180 11.50 -13.59 -11.56
C GLU A 180 11.72 -12.29 -10.79
N PHE A 181 12.93 -11.76 -10.86
CA PHE A 181 13.28 -10.44 -10.36
C PHE A 181 13.51 -9.51 -11.54
N VAL A 182 12.81 -8.38 -11.54
CA VAL A 182 12.98 -7.35 -12.57
C VAL A 182 13.59 -6.11 -11.91
N GLU A 183 14.67 -5.61 -12.48
CA GLU A 183 15.32 -4.40 -12.01
C GLU A 183 14.40 -3.18 -12.15
N LEU A 184 14.56 -2.21 -11.24
CA LEU A 184 13.74 -0.99 -11.26
C LEU A 184 13.90 -0.20 -12.57
N ALA A 185 15.11 -0.16 -13.10
CA ALA A 185 15.39 0.52 -14.38
C ALA A 185 14.62 -0.12 -15.56
N ASP A 186 14.63 -1.45 -15.63
CA ASP A 186 13.90 -2.20 -16.66
C ASP A 186 12.38 -2.02 -16.50
N THR A 187 11.91 -1.91 -15.27
CA THR A 187 10.49 -1.63 -14.97
C THR A 187 10.10 -0.25 -15.50
N ILE A 188 10.91 0.78 -15.25
CA ILE A 188 10.63 2.15 -15.71
C ILE A 188 10.65 2.20 -17.24
N GLU A 189 11.65 1.61 -17.89
CA GLU A 189 11.76 1.53 -19.35
C GLU A 189 10.57 0.78 -19.98
N GLY A 190 10.11 -0.29 -19.33
CA GLY A 190 8.98 -1.10 -19.80
C GLY A 190 7.63 -0.38 -19.81
N PHE A 191 7.49 0.72 -19.07
CA PHE A 191 6.28 1.57 -19.09
C PHE A 191 6.33 2.67 -20.16
N GLY A 192 7.50 3.03 -20.69
CA GLY A 192 7.70 4.03 -21.76
C GLY A 192 7.32 3.47 -23.12
#